data_94b9f29ebdf9a332fba2662d78349bb6
#
_entry.id   94b9f29ebdf9a332fba2662d78349bb6
#
_cell.length_a   1.000
_cell.length_b   1.000
_cell.length_c   1.000
_cell.angle_alpha   90.00
_cell.angle_beta   90.00
_cell.angle_gamma   90.00
#
_symmetry.space_group_name_H-M   'P 1'
#
loop_
_entity.id
_entity.type
_entity.pdbx_description
1 polymer ?
#
loop_
_entity_poly.entity_id
_entity_poly.type
_entity_poly.pdbx_seq_one_letter_code
_entity_poly.pdbx_strand_id
1 'polypeptide(L)' 'GGTTTINLEANLKIEEITWKDDDLWYLTRPMREDEEPETHTFTEKGGLGTVFDGGTVIVVETKE' A
#
# COMPACT_ATOMS: atom_id res chain seq x y z
N GLY A 1 14.46 -3.62 -6.34
CA GLY A 1 13.79 -2.77 -5.40
C GLY A 1 13.71 -3.37 -4.02
N GLY A 2 13.22 -2.62 -3.10
CA GLY A 2 13.06 -3.03 -1.72
C GLY A 2 11.60 -3.23 -1.35
N THR A 3 11.40 -3.62 -0.10
CA THR A 3 10.07 -3.79 0.46
C THR A 3 9.85 -2.76 1.55
N THR A 4 8.73 -2.08 1.48
CA THR A 4 8.30 -1.10 2.48
C THR A 4 6.99 -1.58 3.08
N THR A 5 6.90 -1.61 4.40
CA THR A 5 5.66 -1.96 5.08
C THR A 5 5.06 -0.73 5.73
N ILE A 6 3.79 -0.48 5.44
CA ILE A 6 3.02 0.61 6.02
C ILE A 6 1.98 0.00 6.95
N ASN A 7 2.08 0.30 8.24
CA ASN A 7 1.07 -0.12 9.20
C ASN A 7 0.12 1.06 9.42
N LEU A 8 -1.08 0.97 8.89
CA LEU A 8 -2.07 2.02 9.05
C LEU A 8 -2.56 2.07 10.50
N GLU A 9 -3.00 3.22 10.92
CA GLU A 9 -3.73 3.32 12.19
C GLU A 9 -4.93 2.38 12.15
N ALA A 10 -5.31 1.86 13.30
CA ALA A 10 -6.43 0.94 13.39
C ALA A 10 -7.71 1.57 12.83
N ASN A 11 -8.54 0.75 12.24
CA ASN A 11 -9.85 1.13 11.72
C ASN A 11 -9.81 2.02 10.48
N LEU A 12 -8.70 1.96 9.72
CA LEU A 12 -8.60 2.62 8.42
C LEU A 12 -8.50 1.59 7.30
N LYS A 13 -9.13 1.92 6.18
CA LYS A 13 -9.00 1.18 4.93
C LYS A 13 -8.18 2.00 3.95
N ILE A 14 -7.31 1.35 3.21
CA ILE A 14 -6.61 2.03 2.12
C ILE A 14 -7.50 2.04 0.88
N GLU A 15 -7.58 3.17 0.21
CA GLU A 15 -8.35 3.31 -1.03
C GLU A 15 -7.47 3.43 -2.25
N GLU A 16 -6.39 4.18 -2.14
CA GLU A 16 -5.49 4.41 -3.26
C GLU A 16 -4.06 4.51 -2.77
N ILE A 17 -3.14 4.16 -3.63
CA ILE A 17 -1.72 4.30 -3.38
C ILE A 17 -1.05 4.64 -4.71
N THR A 18 -0.13 5.60 -4.68
CA THR A 18 0.59 6.01 -5.88
C THR A 18 1.96 6.57 -5.51
N TRP A 19 2.88 6.46 -6.46
CA TRP A 19 4.18 7.11 -6.36
C TRP A 19 4.13 8.43 -7.11
N LYS A 20 4.74 9.46 -6.51
CA LYS A 20 4.88 10.76 -7.13
C LYS A 20 6.22 11.35 -6.69
N ASP A 21 7.11 11.56 -7.64
CA ASP A 21 8.43 12.14 -7.38
C ASP A 21 9.18 11.43 -6.25
N ASP A 22 9.25 10.12 -6.29
CA ASP A 22 9.89 9.28 -5.28
C ASP A 22 9.17 9.23 -3.93
N ASP A 23 8.08 9.96 -3.80
CA ASP A 23 7.26 9.92 -2.59
C ASP A 23 6.07 9.00 -2.79
N LEU A 24 5.74 8.25 -1.76
CA LEU A 24 4.57 7.40 -1.76
C LEU A 24 3.39 8.15 -1.15
N TRP A 25 2.34 8.28 -1.94
CA TRP A 25 1.11 8.92 -1.49
C TRP A 25 0.01 7.88 -1.38
N TYR A 26 -0.78 7.95 -0.33
CA TYR A 26 -1.91 7.05 -0.19
C TYR A 26 -3.10 7.75 0.45
N LEU A 27 -4.29 7.26 0.08
CA LEU A 27 -5.55 7.78 0.57
C LEU A 27 -6.19 6.70 1.44
N THR A 28 -6.65 7.11 2.60
CA THR A 28 -7.35 6.20 3.52
C THR A 28 -8.72 6.75 3.85
N ARG A 29 -9.57 5.88 4.33
CA ARG A 29 -10.88 6.21 4.85
C ARG A 29 -11.17 5.39 6.09
N PRO A 30 -12.14 5.81 6.92
CA PRO A 30 -12.57 4.97 8.03
C PRO A 30 -13.12 3.63 7.55
N MET A 31 -12.79 2.58 8.28
CA MET A 31 -13.33 1.25 8.03
C MET A 31 -14.80 1.21 8.47
N ARG A 32 -15.66 0.59 7.68
CA ARG A 32 -17.05 0.39 8.04
C ARG A 32 -17.15 -0.79 9.01
N GLU A 33 -18.22 -0.85 9.78
CA GLU A 33 -18.40 -1.91 10.78
C GLU A 33 -18.41 -3.30 10.18
N ASP A 34 -18.92 -3.45 8.96
CA ASP A 34 -19.02 -4.73 8.29
C ASP A 34 -17.78 -5.10 7.49
N GLU A 35 -16.76 -4.25 7.51
CA GLU A 35 -15.53 -4.51 6.80
C GLU A 35 -14.50 -5.17 7.71
N GLU A 36 -13.64 -5.97 7.09
CA GLU A 36 -12.56 -6.64 7.78
C GLU A 36 -11.21 -6.07 7.33
N PRO A 37 -10.22 -6.07 8.22
CA PRO A 37 -8.89 -5.61 7.86
C PRO A 37 -8.24 -6.57 6.88
N GLU A 38 -7.47 -6.01 5.97
CA GLU A 38 -6.76 -6.77 4.95
C GLU A 38 -5.31 -6.32 4.89
N THR A 39 -4.46 -7.22 4.41
CA THR A 39 -3.08 -6.88 4.08
C THR A 39 -2.98 -6.84 2.57
N HIS A 40 -2.52 -5.72 2.05
CA HIS A 40 -2.41 -5.48 0.62
C HIS A 40 -0.95 -5.47 0.20
N THR A 41 -0.66 -6.06 -0.94
CA THR A 41 0.68 -6.03 -1.51
C THR A 41 0.63 -5.35 -2.86
N PHE A 42 1.38 -4.27 -2.99
CA PHE A 42 1.48 -3.51 -4.23
C PHE A 42 2.89 -3.70 -4.78
N THR A 43 2.97 -4.16 -6.00
CA THR A 43 4.26 -4.39 -6.65
C THR A 43 4.40 -3.43 -7.82
N GLU A 44 5.46 -2.63 -7.78
CA GLU A 44 5.78 -1.75 -8.88
C GLU A 44 6.43 -2.57 -9.98
N LYS A 45 5.88 -2.47 -11.18
CA LYS A 45 6.50 -3.08 -12.34
C LYS A 45 7.52 -2.11 -12.91
N GLY A 46 8.71 -2.60 -13.15
CA GLY A 46 9.71 -1.82 -13.85
C GLY A 46 9.23 -1.49 -15.26
N GLY A 47 9.83 -0.49 -15.87
CA GLY A 47 9.51 -0.14 -17.24
C GLY A 47 9.84 -1.27 -18.20
N LEU A 48 9.30 -1.18 -19.40
CA LEU A 48 9.50 -2.19 -20.42
C LEU A 48 10.99 -2.39 -20.70
N GLY A 49 11.44 -3.61 -20.61
CA GLY A 49 12.83 -3.96 -20.86
C GLY A 49 13.78 -3.69 -19.71
N THR A 50 13.30 -3.25 -18.55
CA THR A 50 14.20 -3.04 -17.44
C THR A 50 14.54 -4.38 -16.78
N VAL A 51 15.74 -4.43 -16.21
CA VAL A 51 16.17 -5.56 -15.40
C VAL A 51 16.08 -5.25 -13.91
N PHE A 52 15.58 -4.08 -13.58
CA PHE A 52 15.44 -3.66 -12.18
C PHE A 52 14.10 -4.12 -11.65
N ASP A 53 14.11 -4.69 -10.47
CA ASP A 53 12.89 -5.01 -9.77
C ASP A 53 12.21 -3.72 -9.33
N GLY A 54 10.92 -3.64 -9.51
CA GLY A 54 10.13 -2.59 -8.90
C GLY A 54 10.09 -2.79 -7.40
N GLY A 55 9.73 -1.75 -6.68
CA GLY A 55 9.56 -1.85 -5.25
C GLY A 55 8.28 -2.61 -4.89
N THR A 56 8.24 -3.07 -3.66
CA THR A 56 7.04 -3.70 -3.11
C THR A 56 6.61 -2.91 -1.88
N VAL A 57 5.31 -2.61 -1.82
CA VAL A 57 4.73 -1.94 -0.67
C VAL A 57 3.66 -2.84 -0.08
N ILE A 58 3.79 -3.13 1.21
CA ILE A 58 2.80 -3.91 1.94
C ILE A 58 2.06 -2.96 2.86
N VAL A 59 0.74 -2.91 2.72
CA VAL A 59 -0.11 -2.07 3.57
C VAL A 59 -0.93 -2.97 4.48
N VAL A 60 -0.79 -2.76 5.78
CA VAL A 60 -1.45 -3.58 6.79
C VAL A 60 -2.58 -2.78 7.43
N GLU A 61 -3.80 -3.29 7.29
CA GLU A 61 -4.97 -2.75 7.97
C GLU A 61 -5.21 -3.53 9.25
N THR A 62 -5.70 -2.87 10.27
CA THR A 62 -6.07 -3.51 11.53
C THR A 62 -7.40 -2.97 12.02
N LYS A 63 -8.05 -3.72 12.87
CA LYS A 63 -9.36 -3.34 13.41
C LYS A 63 -9.34 -3.51 14.92
N GLU A 64 -9.78 -2.50 15.62
CA GLU A 64 -9.97 -2.56 17.07
C GLU A 64 -11.44 -2.71 17.44
#